data_545e312ceb0ece0970dd65036d038beb
#
_entry.id   545e312ceb0ece0970dd65036d038beb
#
_cell.length_a   1.000
_cell.length_b   1.000
_cell.length_c   1.000
_cell.angle_alpha   90.00
_cell.angle_beta   90.00
_cell.angle_gamma   90.00
#
_symmetry.space_group_name_H-M   'P 1'
#
loop_
_entity.id
_entity.type
_entity.pdbx_description
1 polymer ?
#
loop_
_entity_poly.entity_id
_entity_poly.type
_entity_poly.pdbx_seq_one_letter_code
_entity_poly.pdbx_strand_id
1 'polypeptide(L)'
;ISFLLIDMATKGVSTKPITLISGKSPFCETFFDNVEVPKGNLIGELNAGWTIAKKLLQHERAFISNFGLAAGMGSKRDIVSIAKKHLGEENGKINNGFYRSEISSHKIKEHAFGLTLKRAGDEGGKASATASMFKLYGTEHNKKRHELMVAASGINGVAWDGDEFDDNDKNLTRAWLRTKGNSIEGGTSE
;
A
#
# COMPACT_ATOMS: atom_id res chain seq x y z
N ILE A 1 23.76 -20.13 -5.61
CA ILE A 1 22.32 -19.96 -5.31
C ILE A 1 21.51 -20.46 -6.49
N SER A 2 20.56 -21.38 -6.24
CA SER A 2 19.59 -21.86 -7.22
C SER A 2 18.18 -21.36 -6.91
N PHE A 3 17.30 -21.35 -7.88
CA PHE A 3 15.90 -20.92 -7.71
C PHE A 3 15.00 -22.14 -7.80
N LEU A 4 14.23 -22.40 -6.75
CA LEU A 4 13.36 -23.56 -6.64
C LEU A 4 11.90 -23.14 -6.43
N LEU A 5 10.96 -23.85 -7.03
CA LEU A 5 9.55 -23.75 -6.68
C LEU A 5 9.22 -24.80 -5.62
N ILE A 6 8.59 -24.36 -4.54
CA ILE A 6 8.18 -25.22 -3.43
C ILE A 6 6.67 -25.09 -3.26
N ASP A 7 5.97 -26.22 -3.26
CA ASP A 7 4.57 -26.23 -2.90
C ASP A 7 4.44 -25.98 -1.39
N MET A 8 3.65 -24.98 -1.01
CA MET A 8 3.43 -24.63 0.39
C MET A 8 2.72 -25.72 1.20
N ALA A 9 2.11 -26.71 0.54
CA ALA A 9 1.54 -27.91 1.18
C ALA A 9 2.57 -29.02 1.41
N THR A 10 3.83 -28.84 0.97
CA THR A 10 4.90 -29.83 1.15
C THR A 10 5.15 -30.07 2.64
N LYS A 11 5.34 -31.36 3.02
CA LYS A 11 5.72 -31.74 4.39
C LYS A 11 6.99 -31.00 4.80
N GLY A 12 6.97 -30.43 6.00
CA GLY A 12 8.08 -29.63 6.53
C GLY A 12 7.95 -28.13 6.26
N VAL A 13 7.00 -27.69 5.42
CA VAL A 13 6.65 -26.27 5.27
C VAL A 13 5.59 -25.91 6.29
N SER A 14 5.83 -24.85 7.06
CA SER A 14 4.84 -24.28 7.98
C SER A 14 4.89 -22.76 7.96
N THR A 15 3.78 -22.13 8.33
CA THR A 15 3.66 -20.67 8.37
C THR A 15 3.15 -20.20 9.73
N LYS A 16 3.64 -19.03 10.18
CA LYS A 16 3.19 -18.38 11.40
C LYS A 16 2.76 -16.94 11.05
N PRO A 17 1.53 -16.52 11.41
CA PRO A 17 1.06 -15.17 11.14
C PRO A 17 1.91 -14.10 11.83
N ILE A 18 2.13 -12.97 11.14
CA ILE A 18 2.71 -11.76 11.71
C ILE A 18 1.59 -10.72 11.85
N THR A 19 1.17 -10.45 13.08
CA THR A 19 0.12 -9.45 13.32
C THR A 19 0.72 -8.04 13.23
N LEU A 20 0.19 -7.24 12.33
CA LEU A 20 0.59 -5.84 12.14
C LEU A 20 -0.12 -4.92 13.15
N ILE A 21 0.37 -3.69 13.27
CA ILE A 21 -0.25 -2.63 14.10
C ILE A 21 -1.72 -2.36 13.72
N SER A 22 -2.12 -2.68 12.50
CA SER A 22 -3.52 -2.59 12.03
C SER A 22 -4.44 -3.70 12.58
N GLY A 23 -3.90 -4.65 13.35
CA GLY A 23 -4.62 -5.82 13.87
C GLY A 23 -4.83 -6.94 12.84
N LYS A 24 -4.34 -6.78 11.60
CA LYS A 24 -4.43 -7.80 10.54
C LYS A 24 -3.07 -8.46 10.31
N SER A 25 -3.09 -9.67 9.78
CA SER A 25 -1.88 -10.44 9.43
C SER A 25 -1.85 -10.75 7.93
N PRO A 26 -1.50 -9.80 7.06
CA PRO A 26 -1.31 -10.05 5.63
C PRO A 26 0.06 -10.70 5.31
N PHE A 27 0.92 -10.85 6.30
CA PHE A 27 2.25 -11.44 6.20
C PHE A 27 2.39 -12.61 7.16
N CYS A 28 3.31 -13.51 6.84
CA CYS A 28 3.68 -14.62 7.70
C CYS A 28 5.19 -14.87 7.68
N GLU A 29 5.69 -15.48 8.73
CA GLU A 29 6.96 -16.20 8.70
C GLU A 29 6.73 -17.54 8.05
N THR A 30 7.66 -17.99 7.21
CA THR A 30 7.63 -19.33 6.60
C THR A 30 8.84 -20.11 7.07
N PHE A 31 8.60 -21.33 7.54
CA PHE A 31 9.63 -22.24 8.05
C PHE A 31 9.74 -23.44 7.11
N PHE A 32 10.97 -23.88 6.90
CA PHE A 32 11.30 -25.04 6.09
C PHE A 32 12.13 -26.01 6.97
N ASP A 33 11.51 -27.12 7.34
CA ASP A 33 12.16 -28.14 8.15
C ASP A 33 12.29 -29.44 7.34
N ASN A 34 13.52 -29.75 6.91
CA ASN A 34 13.85 -30.93 6.11
C ASN A 34 12.93 -31.10 4.88
N VAL A 35 12.63 -30.00 4.19
CA VAL A 35 11.74 -29.99 3.01
C VAL A 35 12.48 -30.62 1.82
N GLU A 36 11.90 -31.67 1.28
CA GLU A 36 12.38 -32.31 0.06
C GLU A 36 11.70 -31.70 -1.15
N VAL A 37 12.51 -31.22 -2.12
CA VAL A 37 12.01 -30.58 -3.34
C VAL A 37 12.43 -31.41 -4.55
N PRO A 38 11.49 -31.82 -5.42
CA PRO A 38 11.83 -32.53 -6.66
C PRO A 38 12.78 -31.72 -7.54
N LYS A 39 13.76 -32.40 -8.15
CA LYS A 39 14.73 -31.75 -9.06
C LYS A 39 14.07 -31.01 -10.22
N GLY A 40 12.91 -31.47 -10.67
CA GLY A 40 12.12 -30.84 -11.73
C GLY A 40 11.57 -29.47 -11.35
N ASN A 41 11.57 -29.10 -10.07
CA ASN A 41 11.15 -27.78 -9.58
C ASN A 41 12.29 -26.73 -9.62
N LEU A 42 13.48 -27.12 -10.10
CA LEU A 42 14.56 -26.19 -10.36
C LEU A 42 14.19 -25.29 -11.56
N ILE A 43 14.22 -23.99 -11.36
CA ILE A 43 14.02 -22.99 -12.41
C ILE A 43 15.35 -22.52 -12.97
N GLY A 44 15.54 -22.74 -14.27
CA GLY A 44 16.78 -22.44 -14.96
C GLY A 44 17.93 -23.38 -14.61
N GLU A 45 19.15 -22.92 -14.72
CA GLU A 45 20.35 -23.73 -14.46
C GLU A 45 20.73 -23.72 -12.98
N LEU A 46 21.40 -24.77 -12.55
CA LEU A 46 21.97 -24.87 -11.20
C LEU A 46 22.91 -23.68 -10.95
N ASN A 47 22.76 -23.06 -9.79
CA ASN A 47 23.50 -21.86 -9.37
C ASN A 47 23.23 -20.56 -10.13
N ALA A 48 22.30 -20.54 -11.08
CA ALA A 48 21.87 -19.32 -11.80
C ALA A 48 20.70 -18.55 -11.14
N GLY A 49 20.26 -18.95 -9.96
CA GLY A 49 19.06 -18.43 -9.30
C GLY A 49 19.09 -16.93 -9.01
N TRP A 50 20.26 -16.32 -8.78
CA TRP A 50 20.33 -14.87 -8.54
C TRP A 50 19.92 -14.04 -9.75
N THR A 51 20.25 -14.50 -10.96
CA THR A 51 19.80 -13.85 -12.20
C THR A 51 18.29 -13.89 -12.35
N ILE A 52 17.67 -15.03 -11.98
CA ILE A 52 16.21 -15.19 -11.98
C ILE A 52 15.57 -14.29 -10.94
N ALA A 53 16.09 -14.25 -9.71
CA ALA A 53 15.60 -13.39 -8.65
C ALA A 53 15.65 -11.90 -9.05
N LYS A 54 16.72 -11.42 -9.68
CA LYS A 54 16.80 -10.04 -10.17
C LYS A 54 15.73 -9.73 -11.23
N LYS A 55 15.45 -10.66 -12.14
CA LYS A 55 14.39 -10.49 -13.13
C LYS A 55 13.00 -10.46 -12.47
N LEU A 56 12.74 -11.34 -11.51
CA LEU A 56 11.49 -11.35 -10.74
C LEU A 56 11.27 -10.01 -10.03
N LEU A 57 12.28 -9.48 -9.35
CA LEU A 57 12.21 -8.19 -8.67
C LEU A 57 11.98 -7.00 -9.63
N GLN A 58 12.46 -7.09 -10.88
CA GLN A 58 12.16 -6.07 -11.91
C GLN A 58 10.68 -6.10 -12.30
N HIS A 59 10.09 -7.29 -12.48
CA HIS A 59 8.66 -7.44 -12.77
C HIS A 59 7.80 -7.00 -11.58
N GLU A 60 8.21 -7.32 -10.35
CA GLU A 60 7.53 -6.87 -9.14
C GLU A 60 7.49 -5.35 -9.06
N ARG A 61 8.60 -4.64 -9.31
CA ARG A 61 8.64 -3.17 -9.32
C ARG A 61 7.65 -2.58 -10.33
N ALA A 62 7.60 -3.12 -11.53
CA ALA A 62 6.65 -2.68 -12.56
C ALA A 62 5.20 -2.94 -12.11
N PHE A 63 4.93 -4.09 -11.51
CA PHE A 63 3.62 -4.45 -10.97
C PHE A 63 3.21 -3.53 -9.80
N ILE A 64 4.09 -3.32 -8.83
CA ILE A 64 3.82 -2.45 -7.67
C ILE A 64 3.63 -1.00 -8.13
N SER A 65 4.41 -0.51 -9.09
CA SER A 65 4.24 0.82 -9.66
C SER A 65 2.85 0.99 -10.29
N ASN A 66 2.37 -0.01 -11.03
CA ASN A 66 1.06 0.04 -11.67
C ASN A 66 -0.09 -0.25 -10.70
N PHE A 67 0.05 -1.23 -9.82
CA PHE A 67 -1.00 -1.69 -8.90
C PHE A 67 -1.04 -0.87 -7.60
N GLY A 68 0.11 -0.51 -7.04
CA GLY A 68 0.19 0.32 -5.84
C GLY A 68 -0.37 1.72 -6.05
N LEU A 69 -0.19 2.27 -7.26
CA LEU A 69 -0.80 3.52 -7.69
C LEU A 69 -2.32 3.38 -7.87
N ALA A 70 -2.77 2.30 -8.50
CA ALA A 70 -4.19 2.01 -8.66
C ALA A 70 -4.86 1.71 -7.30
N ALA A 71 -4.20 1.02 -6.38
CA ALA A 71 -4.72 0.74 -5.03
C ALA A 71 -4.76 1.98 -4.13
N GLY A 72 -3.78 2.88 -4.24
CA GLY A 72 -3.78 4.17 -3.53
C GLY A 72 -4.84 5.14 -4.07
N MET A 73 -5.08 5.14 -5.38
CA MET A 73 -6.13 5.91 -6.03
C MET A 73 -7.52 5.24 -5.95
N GLY A 74 -7.56 3.93 -5.71
CA GLY A 74 -8.77 3.11 -5.69
C GLY A 74 -9.44 2.95 -4.32
N SER A 75 -9.00 3.64 -3.27
CA SER A 75 -9.73 3.62 -2.02
C SER A 75 -11.14 4.19 -2.25
N LYS A 76 -12.14 3.34 -2.05
CA LYS A 76 -13.58 3.70 -2.14
C LYS A 76 -13.99 4.81 -1.16
N ARG A 77 -13.10 5.20 -0.23
CA ARG A 77 -13.36 6.24 0.77
C ARG A 77 -12.97 7.60 0.22
N ASP A 78 -13.96 8.42 -0.06
CA ASP A 78 -13.72 9.81 -0.45
C ASP A 78 -13.45 10.67 0.78
N ILE A 79 -12.28 11.32 0.79
CA ILE A 79 -11.85 12.21 1.87
C ILE A 79 -12.83 13.38 2.08
N VAL A 80 -13.45 13.87 1.01
CA VAL A 80 -14.42 14.98 1.09
C VAL A 80 -15.69 14.51 1.79
N SER A 81 -16.18 13.32 1.44
CA SER A 81 -17.38 12.73 2.06
C SER A 81 -17.16 12.46 3.56
N ILE A 82 -15.98 11.94 3.93
CA ILE A 82 -15.64 11.74 5.34
C ILE A 82 -15.58 13.09 6.09
N ALA A 83 -14.92 14.08 5.52
CA ALA A 83 -14.83 15.39 6.16
C ALA A 83 -16.21 16.06 6.29
N LYS A 84 -17.08 15.97 5.30
CA LYS A 84 -18.45 16.47 5.38
C LYS A 84 -19.28 15.74 6.46
N LYS A 85 -19.14 14.41 6.56
CA LYS A 85 -19.82 13.59 7.58
C LYS A 85 -19.51 14.07 9.00
N HIS A 86 -18.24 14.33 9.31
CA HIS A 86 -17.77 14.57 10.67
C HIS A 86 -17.60 16.07 11.02
N LEU A 87 -17.29 16.93 10.06
CA LEU A 87 -17.11 18.37 10.27
C LEU A 87 -18.33 19.20 9.86
N GLY A 88 -19.31 18.55 9.24
CA GLY A 88 -20.50 19.21 8.69
C GLY A 88 -20.29 19.80 7.30
N GLU A 89 -21.41 20.15 6.69
CA GLU A 89 -21.48 20.75 5.36
C GLU A 89 -22.32 22.03 5.38
N GLU A 90 -21.81 23.06 4.72
CA GLU A 90 -22.55 24.32 4.51
C GLU A 90 -22.36 24.77 3.04
N ASN A 91 -23.48 24.99 2.35
CA ASN A 91 -23.48 25.39 0.93
C ASN A 91 -22.62 24.49 0.02
N GLY A 92 -22.67 23.18 0.22
CA GLY A 92 -21.89 22.20 -0.54
C GLY A 92 -20.42 22.08 -0.13
N LYS A 93 -19.96 22.87 0.85
CA LYS A 93 -18.56 22.93 1.29
C LYS A 93 -18.41 22.33 2.69
N ILE A 94 -17.23 21.77 2.97
CA ILE A 94 -16.86 21.31 4.30
C ILE A 94 -16.93 22.52 5.26
N ASN A 95 -17.70 22.39 6.35
CA ASN A 95 -17.88 23.45 7.36
C ASN A 95 -16.69 23.55 8.34
N ASN A 96 -15.49 23.64 7.77
CA ASN A 96 -14.24 23.89 8.49
C ASN A 96 -13.20 24.41 7.50
N GLY A 97 -12.79 25.67 7.65
CA GLY A 97 -11.89 26.36 6.71
C GLY A 97 -10.51 25.73 6.63
N PHE A 98 -9.97 25.29 7.76
CA PHE A 98 -8.66 24.64 7.82
C PHE A 98 -8.66 23.30 7.04
N TYR A 99 -9.56 22.38 7.36
CA TYR A 99 -9.65 21.09 6.67
C TYR A 99 -10.03 21.26 5.19
N ARG A 100 -10.86 22.23 4.85
CA ARG A 100 -11.16 22.52 3.46
C ARG A 100 -9.90 22.91 2.67
N SER A 101 -9.02 23.75 3.23
CA SER A 101 -7.75 24.13 2.62
C SER A 101 -6.79 22.94 2.48
N GLU A 102 -6.60 22.17 3.53
CA GLU A 102 -5.74 20.99 3.54
C GLU A 102 -6.18 19.94 2.52
N ILE A 103 -7.48 19.64 2.48
CA ILE A 103 -8.05 18.67 1.54
C ILE A 103 -7.95 19.17 0.11
N SER A 104 -8.18 20.47 -0.15
CA SER A 104 -8.01 21.04 -1.48
C SER A 104 -6.57 20.96 -1.96
N SER A 105 -5.60 21.30 -1.09
CA SER A 105 -4.18 21.16 -1.39
C SER A 105 -3.79 19.70 -1.70
N HIS A 106 -4.33 18.75 -0.91
CA HIS A 106 -4.13 17.33 -1.14
C HIS A 106 -4.68 16.89 -2.51
N LYS A 107 -5.89 17.32 -2.87
CA LYS A 107 -6.53 17.01 -4.16
C LYS A 107 -5.78 17.61 -5.36
N ILE A 108 -5.23 18.81 -5.23
CA ILE A 108 -4.37 19.42 -6.26
C ILE A 108 -3.12 18.56 -6.49
N LYS A 109 -2.45 18.14 -5.42
CA LYS A 109 -1.27 17.26 -5.49
C LYS A 109 -1.61 15.88 -6.06
N GLU A 110 -2.75 15.29 -5.69
CA GLU A 110 -3.25 14.03 -6.26
C GLU A 110 -3.43 14.15 -7.79
N HIS A 111 -4.06 15.23 -8.23
CA HIS A 111 -4.27 15.47 -9.66
C HIS A 111 -2.94 15.66 -10.42
N ALA A 112 -2.03 16.48 -9.90
CA ALA A 112 -0.70 16.70 -10.50
C ALA A 112 0.11 15.40 -10.58
N PHE A 113 0.04 14.56 -9.54
CA PHE A 113 0.67 13.26 -9.53
C PHE A 113 0.07 12.33 -10.58
N GLY A 114 -1.25 12.29 -10.71
CA GLY A 114 -1.95 11.53 -11.77
C GLY A 114 -1.50 11.92 -13.18
N LEU A 115 -1.33 13.22 -13.45
CA LEU A 115 -0.81 13.70 -14.73
C LEU A 115 0.64 13.30 -14.97
N THR A 116 1.47 13.29 -13.92
CA THR A 116 2.87 12.85 -13.99
C THR A 116 2.97 11.37 -14.31
N LEU A 117 2.10 10.55 -13.70
CA LEU A 117 2.00 9.12 -13.98
C LEU A 117 1.60 8.85 -15.43
N LYS A 118 0.58 9.57 -15.91
CA LYS A 118 0.13 9.46 -17.30
C LYS A 118 1.27 9.79 -18.26
N ARG A 119 1.96 10.92 -18.05
CA ARG A 119 3.11 11.29 -18.87
C ARG A 119 4.20 10.21 -18.91
N ALA A 120 4.56 9.66 -17.76
CA ALA A 120 5.56 8.60 -17.70
C ALA A 120 5.12 7.31 -18.40
N GLY A 121 3.82 7.00 -18.40
CA GLY A 121 3.23 5.93 -19.18
C GLY A 121 3.35 6.18 -20.68
N ASP A 122 3.04 7.39 -21.14
CA ASP A 122 3.11 7.82 -22.55
C ASP A 122 4.56 7.80 -23.07
N GLU A 123 5.56 8.06 -22.22
CA GLU A 123 7.00 7.98 -22.52
C GLU A 123 7.52 6.52 -22.62
N GLY A 124 6.63 5.54 -22.58
CA GLY A 124 6.95 4.12 -22.81
C GLY A 124 7.38 3.33 -21.56
N GLY A 125 7.11 3.83 -20.37
CA GLY A 125 7.21 3.07 -19.11
C GLY A 125 8.58 2.47 -18.78
N LYS A 126 9.65 2.83 -19.53
CA LYS A 126 11.01 2.38 -19.23
C LYS A 126 11.40 2.93 -17.87
N ALA A 127 12.17 2.14 -17.11
CA ALA A 127 12.72 2.50 -15.80
C ALA A 127 13.48 3.83 -15.88
N SER A 128 12.76 4.93 -15.87
CA SER A 128 13.26 6.29 -15.85
C SER A 128 13.51 6.72 -14.41
N ALA A 129 14.36 7.71 -14.21
CA ALA A 129 14.53 8.35 -12.90
C ALA A 129 13.16 8.81 -12.32
N THR A 130 12.22 9.18 -13.20
CA THR A 130 10.85 9.56 -12.84
C THR A 130 10.10 8.42 -12.15
N ALA A 131 10.25 7.16 -12.61
CA ALA A 131 9.59 6.02 -11.98
C ALA A 131 10.07 5.77 -10.55
N SER A 132 11.32 6.10 -10.24
CA SER A 132 11.88 5.93 -8.89
C SER A 132 11.22 6.84 -7.85
N MET A 133 10.74 8.02 -8.25
CA MET A 133 10.03 8.92 -7.33
C MET A 133 8.59 8.50 -7.05
N PHE A 134 7.97 7.65 -7.90
CA PHE A 134 6.55 7.30 -7.77
C PHE A 134 6.26 6.56 -6.49
N LYS A 135 7.14 5.65 -6.09
CA LYS A 135 6.98 4.92 -4.82
C LYS A 135 7.00 5.90 -3.65
N LEU A 136 8.02 6.72 -3.55
CA LEU A 136 8.16 7.68 -2.47
C LEU A 136 6.97 8.64 -2.44
N TYR A 137 6.72 9.35 -3.53
CA TYR A 137 5.66 10.35 -3.57
C TYR A 137 4.27 9.74 -3.35
N GLY A 138 3.96 8.62 -4.01
CA GLY A 138 2.68 7.95 -3.89
C GLY A 138 2.40 7.44 -2.48
N THR A 139 3.41 6.86 -1.82
CA THR A 139 3.27 6.35 -0.45
C THR A 139 3.10 7.49 0.57
N GLU A 140 3.86 8.57 0.46
CA GLU A 140 3.71 9.74 1.33
C GLU A 140 2.36 10.43 1.11
N HIS A 141 1.92 10.52 -0.14
CA HIS A 141 0.61 11.08 -0.47
C HIS A 141 -0.53 10.23 0.11
N ASN A 142 -0.44 8.89 0.03
CA ASN A 142 -1.41 7.98 0.62
C ASN A 142 -1.44 8.06 2.15
N LYS A 143 -0.29 8.19 2.80
CA LYS A 143 -0.19 8.40 4.25
C LYS A 143 -0.89 9.69 4.66
N LYS A 144 -0.58 10.81 3.97
CA LYS A 144 -1.22 12.11 4.23
C LYS A 144 -2.73 12.08 4.02
N ARG A 145 -3.19 11.35 3.00
CA ARG A 145 -4.62 11.16 2.76
C ARG A 145 -5.32 10.53 3.96
N HIS A 146 -4.79 9.43 4.49
CA HIS A 146 -5.35 8.74 5.63
C HIS A 146 -5.24 9.57 6.92
N GLU A 147 -4.18 10.33 7.09
CA GLU A 147 -4.04 11.27 8.21
C GLU A 147 -5.12 12.34 8.19
N LEU A 148 -5.40 12.93 7.03
CA LEU A 148 -6.45 13.92 6.88
C LEU A 148 -7.85 13.31 7.15
N MET A 149 -8.10 12.07 6.69
CA MET A 149 -9.37 11.39 6.99
C MET A 149 -9.56 11.12 8.46
N VAL A 150 -8.55 10.57 9.14
CA VAL A 150 -8.57 10.30 10.59
C VAL A 150 -8.73 11.60 11.37
N ALA A 151 -7.96 12.63 11.04
CA ALA A 151 -8.03 13.92 11.72
C ALA A 151 -9.39 14.61 11.53
N ALA A 152 -9.98 14.54 10.34
CA ALA A 152 -11.31 15.08 10.08
C ALA A 152 -12.43 14.31 10.81
N SER A 153 -12.21 13.04 11.13
CA SER A 153 -13.17 12.21 11.87
C SER A 153 -13.19 12.49 13.38
N GLY A 154 -12.26 13.30 13.91
CA GLY A 154 -12.19 13.62 15.33
C GLY A 154 -12.07 12.36 16.20
N ILE A 155 -12.90 12.21 17.22
CA ILE A 155 -12.88 11.06 18.13
C ILE A 155 -13.13 9.73 17.39
N ASN A 156 -13.93 9.73 16.31
CA ASN A 156 -14.18 8.54 15.51
C ASN A 156 -12.93 8.08 14.74
N GLY A 157 -11.98 8.97 14.52
CA GLY A 157 -10.70 8.67 13.85
C GLY A 157 -9.74 7.82 14.70
N VAL A 158 -10.03 7.61 15.99
CA VAL A 158 -9.26 6.72 16.88
C VAL A 158 -10.05 5.46 17.26
N ALA A 159 -11.20 5.23 16.63
CA ALA A 159 -12.03 4.06 16.86
C ALA A 159 -11.26 2.77 16.56
N TRP A 160 -11.24 1.83 17.50
CA TRP A 160 -10.55 0.54 17.34
C TRP A 160 -11.50 -0.63 17.50
N ASP A 161 -12.31 -0.58 18.56
CA ASP A 161 -13.28 -1.57 18.98
C ASP A 161 -14.46 -0.89 19.65
N GLY A 162 -15.48 -1.65 20.07
CA GLY A 162 -16.68 -1.15 20.72
C GLY A 162 -17.85 -0.96 19.77
N ASP A 163 -19.07 -1.02 20.34
CA ASP A 163 -20.32 -0.93 19.59
C ASP A 163 -20.76 0.53 19.34
N GLU A 164 -20.12 1.48 20.01
CA GLU A 164 -20.33 2.93 19.86
C GLU A 164 -19.77 3.50 18.55
N PHE A 165 -18.89 2.77 17.88
CA PHE A 165 -18.28 3.17 16.62
C PHE A 165 -18.75 2.28 15.47
N ASP A 166 -19.02 2.87 14.33
CA ASP A 166 -19.36 2.10 13.14
C ASP A 166 -18.10 1.40 12.55
N ASP A 167 -18.33 0.35 11.76
CA ASP A 167 -17.24 -0.44 11.18
C ASP A 167 -16.39 0.37 10.18
N ASN A 168 -16.96 1.43 9.57
CA ASN A 168 -16.19 2.28 8.67
C ASN A 168 -15.17 3.09 9.44
N ASP A 169 -15.51 3.59 10.63
CA ASP A 169 -14.62 4.36 11.49
C ASP A 169 -13.49 3.46 12.04
N LYS A 170 -13.83 2.28 12.58
CA LYS A 170 -12.84 1.26 13.00
C LYS A 170 -11.91 0.84 11.87
N ASN A 171 -12.45 0.61 10.67
CA ASN A 171 -11.66 0.26 9.50
C ASN A 171 -10.84 1.43 8.95
N LEU A 172 -11.26 2.68 9.16
CA LEU A 172 -10.47 3.85 8.78
C LEU A 172 -9.20 3.95 9.63
N THR A 173 -9.32 3.81 10.95
CA THR A 173 -8.19 3.78 11.88
C THR A 173 -7.20 2.67 11.53
N ARG A 174 -7.69 1.45 11.30
CA ARG A 174 -6.85 0.30 10.89
C ARG A 174 -6.14 0.56 9.55
N ALA A 175 -6.83 1.14 8.57
CA ALA A 175 -6.25 1.49 7.28
C ALA A 175 -5.16 2.56 7.41
N TRP A 176 -5.39 3.59 8.23
CA TRP A 176 -4.38 4.61 8.51
C TRP A 176 -3.12 3.99 9.11
N LEU A 177 -3.25 3.15 10.13
CA LEU A 177 -2.10 2.46 10.74
C LEU A 177 -1.38 1.57 9.72
N ARG A 178 -2.11 0.88 8.85
CA ARG A 178 -1.52 0.07 7.78
C ARG A 178 -0.67 0.90 6.80
N THR A 179 -1.04 2.15 6.53
CA THR A 179 -0.25 3.01 5.62
C THR A 179 1.14 3.32 6.15
N LYS A 180 1.42 3.17 7.44
CA LYS A 180 2.77 3.41 8.00
C LYS A 180 3.80 2.44 7.42
N GLY A 181 3.40 1.21 7.07
CA GLY A 181 4.23 0.25 6.34
C GLY A 181 4.62 0.71 4.93
N ASN A 182 3.89 1.63 4.32
CA ASN A 182 4.18 2.10 2.97
C ASN A 182 5.57 2.76 2.84
N SER A 183 6.14 3.30 3.93
CA SER A 183 7.47 3.90 3.92
C SER A 183 8.59 2.89 3.74
N ILE A 184 8.35 1.61 4.03
CA ILE A 184 9.36 0.55 3.97
C ILE A 184 9.05 -0.52 2.91
N GLU A 185 7.79 -0.67 2.52
CA GLU A 185 7.37 -1.61 1.47
C GLU A 185 7.97 -1.26 0.11
N GLY A 186 8.41 -2.26 -0.64
CA GLY A 186 9.01 -2.06 -1.97
C GLY A 186 10.32 -1.28 -1.97
N GLY A 187 10.96 -1.17 -0.83
CA GLY A 187 12.14 -0.37 -0.53
C GLY A 187 11.83 0.79 0.42
N THR A 188 12.82 1.19 1.22
CA THR A 188 12.69 2.32 2.14
C THR A 188 12.57 3.65 1.42
N SER A 189 12.08 4.67 2.11
CA SER A 189 11.98 6.04 1.57
C SER A 189 13.32 6.76 1.49
N GLU A 190 14.37 6.19 2.08
CA GLU A 190 15.74 6.71 2.14
C GLU A 190 16.63 6.21 0.99
#